data_ed75b981186f9c2d0a7b08ecd7f7f512
#
_entry.id   ed75b981186f9c2d0a7b08ecd7f7f512
#
_cell.length_a   1.000
_cell.length_b   1.000
_cell.length_c   1.000
_cell.angle_alpha   90.00
_cell.angle_beta   90.00
_cell.angle_gamma   90.00
#
_symmetry.space_group_name_H-M   'P 1'
#
loop_
_entity.id
_entity.type
_entity.pdbx_description
1 polymer ?
#
loop_
_entity_poly.entity_id
_entity_poly.type
_entity_poly.pdbx_seq_one_letter_code
_entity_poly.pdbx_strand_id
1 'polypeptide(L)'
;MQIILYLAVSVLTGLVSLASHAHEFWIEPSDFQPEPGERVSVDLVIGADFQGLSSPYTPDEIAAFAMIDAAGERPITGRFGDMPAGQITAAQAGLTLLYHQTGPLFVNYRKPEKFISFAMEKGFAEIAALYH
;
A
#
# COMPACT_ATOMS: atom_id res chain seq x y z
N MET A 1 27.52 -29.99 30.53
CA MET A 1 27.04 -28.63 30.79
C MET A 1 27.24 -27.67 29.63
N GLN A 2 28.36 -27.69 28.94
CA GLN A 2 28.63 -26.85 27.75
C GLN A 2 27.69 -27.10 26.57
N ILE A 3 27.34 -28.34 26.24
CA ILE A 3 26.46 -28.70 25.10
C ILE A 3 25.05 -28.14 25.32
N ILE A 4 24.52 -28.16 26.55
CA ILE A 4 23.21 -27.59 26.86
C ILE A 4 23.22 -26.07 26.71
N LEU A 5 24.33 -25.41 27.02
CA LEU A 5 24.48 -23.97 26.87
C LEU A 5 24.49 -23.55 25.36
N TYR A 6 25.16 -24.33 24.51
CA TYR A 6 25.17 -24.09 23.05
C TYR A 6 23.81 -24.33 22.42
N LEU A 7 23.08 -25.34 22.85
CA LEU A 7 21.68 -25.57 22.42
C LEU A 7 20.74 -24.44 22.85
N ALA A 8 20.87 -23.92 24.06
CA ALA A 8 20.08 -22.80 24.54
C ALA A 8 20.36 -21.50 23.80
N VAL A 9 21.62 -21.23 23.47
CA VAL A 9 22.03 -20.05 22.67
C VAL A 9 21.53 -20.17 21.22
N SER A 10 21.59 -21.37 20.61
CA SER A 10 21.10 -21.58 19.25
C SER A 10 19.58 -21.45 19.12
N VAL A 11 18.82 -21.81 20.16
CA VAL A 11 17.35 -21.63 20.18
C VAL A 11 16.99 -20.16 20.37
N LEU A 12 17.77 -19.41 21.16
CA LEU A 12 17.50 -17.99 21.41
C LEU A 12 17.80 -17.10 20.19
N THR A 13 18.78 -17.48 19.36
CA THR A 13 19.09 -16.76 18.09
C THR A 13 18.07 -17.05 16.99
N GLY A 14 17.36 -18.17 17.03
CA GLY A 14 16.31 -18.50 16.06
C GLY A 14 14.97 -17.76 16.26
N LEU A 15 14.79 -17.06 17.38
CA LEU A 15 13.53 -16.37 17.72
C LEU A 15 13.52 -14.88 17.37
N VAL A 16 14.62 -14.34 16.86
CA VAL A 16 14.64 -12.96 16.33
C VAL A 16 14.18 -12.99 14.88
N SER A 17 12.91 -13.28 14.66
CA SER A 17 12.26 -12.93 13.40
C SER A 17 12.26 -11.41 13.34
N LEU A 18 13.15 -10.85 12.52
CA LEU A 18 13.05 -9.45 12.13
C LEU A 18 11.71 -9.31 11.41
N ALA A 19 10.72 -8.75 12.10
CA ALA A 19 9.49 -8.36 11.45
C ALA A 19 9.86 -7.33 10.37
N SER A 20 9.91 -7.79 9.13
CA SER A 20 10.05 -6.90 7.98
C SER A 20 8.73 -6.13 7.89
N HIS A 21 8.69 -4.93 8.45
CA HIS A 21 7.55 -4.04 8.29
C HIS A 21 7.59 -3.51 6.86
N ALA A 22 6.90 -4.19 5.96
CA ALA A 22 6.60 -3.63 4.66
C ALA A 22 5.51 -2.58 4.85
N HIS A 23 5.70 -1.39 4.29
CA HIS A 23 4.61 -0.42 4.24
C HIS A 23 3.47 -1.00 3.40
N GLU A 24 2.28 -0.93 3.95
CA GLU A 24 1.02 -1.29 3.30
C GLU A 24 0.37 -0.02 2.75
N PHE A 25 -0.43 -0.19 1.72
CA PHE A 25 -1.26 0.85 1.16
C PHE A 25 -2.67 0.33 1.07
N TRP A 26 -3.65 1.07 1.62
CA TRP A 26 -5.05 0.67 1.56
C TRP A 26 -5.99 1.85 1.37
N ILE A 27 -7.23 1.53 1.01
CA ILE A 27 -8.33 2.48 0.93
C ILE A 27 -9.13 2.38 2.22
N GLU A 28 -9.38 3.53 2.86
CA GLU A 28 -10.15 3.61 4.09
C GLU A 28 -11.34 4.54 3.92
N PRO A 29 -12.55 4.00 3.68
CA PRO A 29 -13.77 4.79 3.70
C PRO A 29 -14.13 5.13 5.15
N SER A 30 -14.69 6.33 5.36
CA SER A 30 -15.16 6.76 6.69
C SER A 30 -16.32 5.92 7.24
N ASP A 31 -17.04 5.22 6.36
CA ASP A 31 -18.07 4.25 6.72
C ASP A 31 -18.08 3.10 5.71
N PHE A 32 -18.12 1.85 6.20
CA PHE A 32 -18.19 0.63 5.41
C PHE A 32 -19.64 0.15 5.17
N GLN A 33 -20.63 0.77 5.84
CA GLN A 33 -22.05 0.43 5.75
C GLN A 33 -22.93 1.67 5.65
N PRO A 34 -22.64 2.60 4.72
CA PRO A 34 -23.38 3.85 4.62
C PRO A 34 -24.83 3.62 4.20
N GLU A 35 -25.72 4.49 4.69
CA GLU A 35 -27.10 4.52 4.23
C GLU A 35 -27.21 5.08 2.79
N PRO A 36 -28.22 4.68 2.02
CA PRO A 36 -28.44 5.23 0.69
C PRO A 36 -28.57 6.76 0.70
N GLY A 37 -27.78 7.42 -0.13
CA GLY A 37 -27.70 8.89 -0.21
C GLY A 37 -26.61 9.50 0.68
N GLU A 38 -25.99 8.71 1.52
CA GLU A 38 -24.94 9.19 2.42
C GLU A 38 -23.64 9.48 1.68
N ARG A 39 -22.94 10.51 2.14
CA ARG A 39 -21.60 10.85 1.67
C ARG A 39 -20.55 10.16 2.52
N VAL A 40 -19.62 9.50 1.88
CA VAL A 40 -18.50 8.78 2.49
C VAL A 40 -17.20 9.41 2.02
N SER A 41 -16.38 9.85 2.95
CA SER A 41 -14.99 10.23 2.64
C SER A 41 -14.16 8.98 2.41
N VAL A 42 -13.18 9.09 1.53
CA VAL A 42 -12.29 7.97 1.17
C VAL A 42 -10.85 8.43 1.34
N ASP A 43 -10.17 7.86 2.30
CA ASP A 43 -8.75 8.08 2.52
C ASP A 43 -7.91 7.02 1.78
N LEU A 44 -6.75 7.45 1.30
CA LEU A 44 -5.67 6.59 0.85
C LEU A 44 -4.63 6.56 1.99
N VAL A 45 -4.38 5.40 2.57
CA VAL A 45 -3.57 5.30 3.78
C VAL A 45 -2.30 4.50 3.52
N ILE A 46 -1.19 4.97 4.08
CA ILE A 46 0.12 4.29 4.05
C ILE A 46 0.53 4.01 5.49
N GLY A 47 0.85 2.75 5.78
CA GLY A 47 1.25 2.37 7.13
C GLY A 47 1.64 0.91 7.25
N ALA A 48 1.45 0.35 8.44
CA ALA A 48 1.66 -1.06 8.75
C ALA A 48 0.63 -1.50 9.79
N ASP A 49 0.22 -2.75 9.74
CA ASP A 49 -0.74 -3.33 10.70
C ASP A 49 -2.05 -2.50 10.80
N PHE A 50 -2.55 -1.99 9.68
CA PHE A 50 -3.72 -1.09 9.60
C PHE A 50 -3.60 0.18 10.45
N GLN A 51 -2.39 0.60 10.77
CA GLN A 51 -2.10 1.89 11.40
C GLN A 51 -1.24 2.72 10.45
N GLY A 52 -1.74 3.88 10.06
CA GLY A 52 -1.06 4.66 9.05
C GLY A 52 -1.45 6.14 9.03
N LEU A 53 -0.95 6.80 8.03
CA LEU A 53 -1.24 8.21 7.77
C LEU A 53 -1.96 8.34 6.44
N SER A 54 -2.97 9.20 6.40
CA SER A 54 -3.65 9.55 5.15
C SER A 54 -2.67 10.20 4.17
N SER A 55 -2.72 9.73 2.94
CA SER A 55 -1.97 10.29 1.82
C SER A 55 -2.86 11.24 1.02
N PRO A 56 -2.37 12.40 0.61
CA PRO A 56 -3.15 13.34 -0.17
C PRO A 56 -3.46 12.80 -1.58
N TYR A 57 -4.53 13.29 -2.19
CA TYR A 57 -4.81 13.02 -3.60
C TYR A 57 -3.69 13.60 -4.48
N THR A 58 -2.97 12.74 -5.18
CA THR A 58 -1.86 13.11 -6.08
C THR A 58 -2.15 12.55 -7.47
N PRO A 59 -2.79 13.32 -8.38
CA PRO A 59 -3.28 12.79 -9.67
C PRO A 59 -2.18 12.15 -10.52
N ASP A 60 -0.95 12.67 -10.46
CA ASP A 60 0.18 12.15 -11.25
C ASP A 60 0.66 10.76 -10.77
N GLU A 61 0.30 10.36 -9.56
CA GLU A 61 0.64 9.06 -8.97
C GLU A 61 -0.50 8.05 -9.07
N ILE A 62 -1.67 8.46 -9.59
CA ILE A 62 -2.88 7.65 -9.67
C ILE A 62 -3.14 7.26 -11.11
N ALA A 63 -3.05 5.96 -11.42
CA ALA A 63 -3.46 5.43 -12.72
C ALA A 63 -4.97 5.22 -12.78
N ALA A 64 -5.60 4.80 -11.67
CA ALA A 64 -7.03 4.69 -11.52
C ALA A 64 -7.46 4.84 -10.06
N PHE A 65 -8.54 5.56 -9.81
CA PHE A 65 -9.22 5.62 -8.52
C PHE A 65 -10.71 5.72 -8.78
N ALA A 66 -11.47 4.69 -8.44
CA ALA A 66 -12.86 4.61 -8.83
C ALA A 66 -13.71 3.79 -7.86
N MET A 67 -15.02 3.96 -7.98
CA MET A 67 -16.04 3.13 -7.36
C MET A 67 -16.82 2.35 -8.40
N ILE A 68 -17.26 1.17 -8.04
CA ILE A 68 -18.17 0.32 -8.83
C ILE A 68 -19.35 -0.08 -7.96
N ASP A 69 -20.55 0.15 -8.43
CA ASP A 69 -21.81 -0.30 -7.82
C ASP A 69 -22.78 -0.80 -8.88
N ALA A 70 -24.05 -1.04 -8.53
CA ALA A 70 -25.06 -1.50 -9.48
C ALA A 70 -25.34 -0.52 -10.63
N ALA A 71 -24.98 0.76 -10.50
CA ALA A 71 -25.08 1.76 -11.56
C ALA A 71 -23.85 1.80 -12.49
N GLY A 72 -22.83 1.01 -12.20
CA GLY A 72 -21.59 0.91 -12.97
C GLY A 72 -20.39 1.58 -12.31
N GLU A 73 -19.32 1.70 -13.08
CA GLU A 73 -18.06 2.29 -12.65
C GLU A 73 -18.09 3.81 -12.78
N ARG A 74 -17.57 4.49 -11.76
CA ARG A 74 -17.42 5.94 -11.73
C ARG A 74 -16.08 6.34 -11.11
N PRO A 75 -15.33 7.27 -11.72
CA PRO A 75 -14.07 7.74 -11.16
C PRO A 75 -14.32 8.51 -9.86
N ILE A 76 -13.41 8.33 -8.91
CA ILE A 76 -13.26 9.18 -7.74
C ILE A 76 -12.19 10.21 -8.08
N THR A 77 -12.55 11.48 -8.08
CA THR A 77 -11.66 12.57 -8.45
C THR A 77 -11.50 13.54 -7.29
N GLY A 78 -10.33 14.13 -7.19
CA GLY A 78 -9.99 15.15 -6.21
C GLY A 78 -9.12 16.23 -6.83
N ARG A 79 -8.76 17.23 -6.04
CA ARG A 79 -7.73 18.21 -6.37
C ARG A 79 -6.42 17.78 -5.73
N PHE A 80 -5.32 18.14 -6.35
CA PHE A 80 -4.00 17.89 -5.76
C PHE A 80 -3.94 18.38 -4.30
N GLY A 81 -3.58 17.47 -3.40
CA GLY A 81 -3.45 17.77 -1.98
C GLY A 81 -4.72 17.57 -1.16
N ASP A 82 -5.86 17.21 -1.75
CA ASP A 82 -7.08 16.94 -0.98
C ASP A 82 -6.88 15.79 0.03
N MET A 83 -7.32 15.99 1.26
CA MET A 83 -7.39 15.03 2.35
C MET A 83 -8.75 15.20 3.06
N PRO A 84 -9.63 14.20 3.02
CA PRO A 84 -9.51 12.88 2.41
C PRO A 84 -9.29 12.93 0.89
N ALA A 85 -8.66 11.87 0.36
CA ALA A 85 -8.25 11.81 -1.06
C ALA A 85 -9.44 11.74 -2.02
N GLY A 86 -10.60 11.30 -1.55
CA GLY A 86 -11.81 11.21 -2.36
C GLY A 86 -13.08 11.34 -1.55
N GLN A 87 -14.18 11.47 -2.26
CA GLN A 87 -15.52 11.46 -1.71
C GLN A 87 -16.46 10.72 -2.65
N ILE A 88 -17.31 9.87 -2.10
CA ILE A 88 -18.35 9.15 -2.82
C ILE A 88 -19.72 9.41 -2.20
N THR A 89 -20.77 9.04 -2.93
CA THR A 89 -22.12 8.96 -2.40
C THR A 89 -22.64 7.55 -2.61
N ALA A 90 -23.08 6.90 -1.54
CA ALA A 90 -23.74 5.60 -1.60
C ALA A 90 -25.12 5.78 -2.25
N ALA A 91 -25.23 5.55 -3.55
CA ALA A 91 -26.46 5.88 -4.29
C ALA A 91 -27.65 5.00 -3.89
N GLN A 92 -27.38 3.72 -3.55
CA GLN A 92 -28.40 2.72 -3.21
C GLN A 92 -27.83 1.65 -2.31
N ALA A 93 -28.70 0.87 -1.66
CA ALA A 93 -28.28 -0.30 -0.91
C ALA A 93 -27.66 -1.36 -1.83
N GLY A 94 -26.62 -2.02 -1.35
CA GLY A 94 -25.91 -3.07 -2.08
C GLY A 94 -24.40 -2.96 -1.93
N LEU A 95 -23.70 -3.81 -2.70
CA LEU A 95 -22.24 -3.79 -2.71
C LEU A 95 -21.72 -2.60 -3.49
N THR A 96 -20.83 -1.83 -2.86
CA THR A 96 -20.00 -0.83 -3.52
C THR A 96 -18.53 -1.26 -3.37
N LEU A 97 -17.83 -1.33 -4.47
CA LEU A 97 -16.41 -1.66 -4.50
C LEU A 97 -15.61 -0.39 -4.80
N LEU A 98 -14.58 -0.14 -4.00
CA LEU A 98 -13.61 0.92 -4.24
C LEU A 98 -12.30 0.28 -4.68
N TYR A 99 -11.67 0.84 -5.70
CA TYR A 99 -10.34 0.40 -6.09
C TYR A 99 -9.43 1.58 -6.43
N HIS A 100 -8.16 1.36 -6.19
CA HIS A 100 -7.08 2.28 -6.53
C HIS A 100 -5.96 1.53 -7.24
N GLN A 101 -5.43 2.14 -8.28
CA GLN A 101 -4.24 1.67 -8.96
C GLN A 101 -3.22 2.81 -8.98
N THR A 102 -2.06 2.54 -8.39
CA THR A 102 -0.91 3.46 -8.43
C THR A 102 -0.34 3.50 -9.84
N GLY A 103 0.02 4.68 -10.29
CA GLY A 103 0.78 4.87 -11.52
C GLY A 103 2.23 4.37 -11.42
N PRO A 104 2.97 4.32 -12.51
CA PRO A 104 4.37 3.94 -12.49
C PRO A 104 5.18 4.99 -11.72
N LEU A 105 5.93 4.54 -10.71
CA LEU A 105 6.87 5.37 -9.97
C LEU A 105 8.29 5.13 -10.49
N PHE A 106 9.02 6.22 -10.74
CA PHE A 106 10.40 6.16 -11.17
C PHE A 106 11.32 6.52 -10.02
N VAL A 107 12.24 5.61 -9.68
CA VAL A 107 13.25 5.85 -8.67
C VAL A 107 14.61 5.97 -9.34
N ASN A 108 15.26 7.11 -9.15
CA ASN A 108 16.62 7.33 -9.63
C ASN A 108 17.64 6.93 -8.56
N TYR A 109 18.43 5.91 -8.87
CA TYR A 109 19.54 5.50 -8.04
C TYR A 109 20.80 6.27 -8.42
N ARG A 110 21.32 7.10 -7.50
CA ARG A 110 22.60 7.84 -7.75
C ARG A 110 23.81 6.93 -7.82
N LYS A 111 23.71 5.72 -7.26
CA LYS A 111 24.77 4.72 -7.21
C LYS A 111 24.20 3.41 -7.77
N PRO A 112 24.78 2.86 -8.84
CA PRO A 112 24.32 1.60 -9.45
C PRO A 112 24.24 0.45 -8.45
N GLU A 113 25.18 0.39 -7.49
CA GLU A 113 25.25 -0.68 -6.48
C GLU A 113 23.99 -0.74 -5.62
N LYS A 114 23.33 0.42 -5.37
CA LYS A 114 22.08 0.47 -4.63
C LYS A 114 20.92 -0.12 -5.43
N PHE A 115 20.89 0.10 -6.73
CA PHE A 115 19.90 -0.51 -7.61
C PHE A 115 20.13 -2.03 -7.70
N ILE A 116 21.37 -2.47 -7.88
CA ILE A 116 21.74 -3.89 -7.93
C ILE A 116 21.31 -4.59 -6.63
N SER A 117 21.63 -3.99 -5.46
CA SER A 117 21.24 -4.52 -4.16
C SER A 117 19.72 -4.65 -4.02
N PHE A 118 18.98 -3.61 -4.41
CA PHE A 118 17.51 -3.62 -4.42
C PHE A 118 16.95 -4.72 -5.35
N ALA A 119 17.47 -4.82 -6.58
CA ALA A 119 17.01 -5.81 -7.55
C ALA A 119 17.25 -7.24 -7.05
N MET A 120 18.41 -7.49 -6.46
CA MET A 120 18.72 -8.79 -5.85
C MET A 120 17.80 -9.13 -4.69
N GLU A 121 17.56 -8.16 -3.80
CA GLU A 121 16.66 -8.33 -2.64
C GLU A 121 15.22 -8.65 -3.07
N LYS A 122 14.77 -8.06 -4.18
CA LYS A 122 13.42 -8.27 -4.73
C LYS A 122 13.30 -9.47 -5.67
N GLY A 123 14.38 -10.26 -5.84
CA GLY A 123 14.38 -11.46 -6.69
C GLY A 123 14.56 -11.20 -8.19
N PHE A 124 14.98 -9.99 -8.58
CA PHE A 124 15.24 -9.60 -9.97
C PHE A 124 16.73 -9.75 -10.34
N ALA A 125 17.33 -10.91 -10.04
CA ALA A 125 18.77 -11.15 -10.26
C ALA A 125 19.20 -10.97 -11.72
N GLU A 126 18.39 -11.38 -12.67
CA GLU A 126 18.63 -11.21 -14.11
C GLU A 126 18.71 -9.74 -14.53
N ILE A 127 17.87 -8.87 -13.93
CA ILE A 127 17.92 -7.42 -14.16
C ILE A 127 19.19 -6.84 -13.53
N ALA A 128 19.52 -7.24 -12.30
CA ALA A 128 20.75 -6.82 -11.65
C ALA A 128 21.99 -7.13 -12.47
N ALA A 129 22.04 -8.28 -13.15
CA ALA A 129 23.16 -8.72 -13.99
C ALA A 129 23.40 -7.84 -15.23
N LEU A 130 22.41 -7.07 -15.69
CA LEU A 130 22.54 -6.14 -16.82
C LEU A 130 23.33 -4.87 -16.47
N TYR A 131 23.58 -4.62 -15.20
CA TYR A 131 24.21 -3.40 -14.67
C TYR A 131 25.60 -3.64 -14.05
N HIS A 132 26.19 -4.82 -14.33
CA HIS A 132 27.56 -5.18 -13.93
C HIS A 132 28.57 -4.92 -15.02
#